data_fab15379d165bd950584d1e83eab8d28
#
_entry.id   fab15379d165bd950584d1e83eab8d28
#
_cell.length_a   1.000
_cell.length_b   1.000
_cell.length_c   1.000
_cell.angle_alpha   90.00
_cell.angle_beta   90.00
_cell.angle_gamma   90.00
#
_symmetry.space_group_name_H-M   'P 1'
#
loop_
_entity.id
_entity.type
_entity.pdbx_description
1 polymer ?
#
loop_
_entity_poly.entity_id
_entity_poly.type
_entity_poly.pdbx_seq_one_letter_code
_entity_poly.pdbx_strand_id
1 'polypeptide(L)'
;MKLFVLILNRTEKLYDLMAAYAHAAICGATIIDSTGMARELYGAKHDEEEISFFGSIRKYLTDDMRKTSKTVLTVIREDQLDTIVRITEEIVGDFSQPDVGIMFSLPIDFARGKGLNK
;
A
#
# COMPACT_ATOMS: atom_id res chain seq x y z
N MET A 1 -8.67 -11.85 14.67
CA MET A 1 -7.85 -11.69 13.47
C MET A 1 -8.13 -10.38 12.76
N LYS A 2 -7.16 -9.86 12.06
CA LYS A 2 -7.28 -8.60 11.33
C LYS A 2 -6.79 -8.77 9.91
N LEU A 3 -7.38 -8.02 9.00
CA LEU A 3 -6.82 -7.83 7.66
C LEU A 3 -5.96 -6.58 7.68
N PHE A 4 -4.67 -6.76 7.50
CA PHE A 4 -3.75 -5.64 7.31
C PHE A 4 -3.66 -5.34 5.82
N VAL A 5 -3.87 -4.08 5.47
CA VAL A 5 -3.85 -3.61 4.09
C VAL A 5 -2.77 -2.53 3.98
N LEU A 6 -1.86 -2.75 3.04
CA LEU A 6 -0.83 -1.76 2.72
C LEU A 6 -0.98 -1.41 1.24
N ILE A 7 -1.16 -0.13 0.94
CA ILE A 7 -1.08 0.37 -0.43
C ILE A 7 0.26 1.06 -0.55
N LEU A 8 1.19 0.40 -1.22
CA LEU A 8 2.59 0.79 -1.26
C LEU A 8 2.90 1.53 -2.56
N ASN A 9 3.28 2.80 -2.43
CA ASN A 9 3.69 3.60 -3.60
C ASN A 9 5.19 3.44 -3.88
N ARG A 10 6.00 3.22 -2.84
CA ARG A 10 7.43 2.94 -3.00
C ARG A 10 7.64 1.46 -3.32
N THR A 11 7.29 1.08 -4.54
CA THR A 11 7.25 -0.33 -4.94
C THR A 11 8.63 -0.99 -4.97
N GLU A 12 9.70 -0.21 -5.05
CA GLU A 12 11.08 -0.70 -4.97
C GLU A 12 11.41 -1.30 -3.60
N LYS A 13 10.60 -1.01 -2.59
CA LYS A 13 10.77 -1.55 -1.23
C LYS A 13 10.05 -2.89 -1.02
N LEU A 14 9.27 -3.34 -2.00
CA LEU A 14 8.40 -4.51 -1.82
C LEU A 14 9.18 -5.76 -1.46
N TYR A 15 10.26 -6.04 -2.15
CA TYR A 15 11.05 -7.26 -1.88
C TYR A 15 11.61 -7.24 -0.45
N ASP A 16 12.22 -6.15 -0.05
CA ASP A 16 12.80 -6.03 1.29
C ASP A 16 11.72 -6.14 2.36
N LEU A 17 10.54 -5.57 2.09
CA LEU A 17 9.42 -5.63 3.01
C LEU A 17 8.92 -7.06 3.17
N MET A 18 8.76 -7.80 2.06
CA MET A 18 8.32 -9.19 2.11
C MET A 18 9.31 -10.07 2.86
N ALA A 19 10.62 -9.83 2.64
CA ALA A 19 11.66 -10.53 3.36
C ALA A 19 11.59 -10.25 4.87
N ALA A 20 11.37 -9.00 5.25
CA ALA A 20 11.26 -8.62 6.66
C ALA A 20 10.02 -9.24 7.32
N TYR A 21 8.90 -9.28 6.60
CA TYR A 21 7.69 -9.96 7.11
C TYR A 21 7.96 -11.44 7.35
N ALA A 22 8.61 -12.09 6.39
CA ALA A 22 8.93 -13.52 6.52
C ALA A 22 9.82 -13.79 7.73
N HIS A 23 10.82 -12.96 7.98
CA HIS A 23 11.69 -13.07 9.15
C HIS A 23 10.91 -12.90 10.45
N ALA A 24 9.82 -12.20 10.44
CA ALA A 24 8.93 -12.02 11.59
C ALA A 24 7.82 -13.06 11.64
N ALA A 25 7.91 -14.11 10.83
CA ALA A 25 6.91 -15.18 10.70
C ALA A 25 5.55 -14.70 10.22
N ILE A 26 5.53 -13.64 9.42
CA ILE A 26 4.34 -13.15 8.73
C ILE A 26 4.51 -13.52 7.25
N CYS A 27 3.86 -14.60 6.83
CA CYS A 27 4.15 -15.22 5.53
C CYS A 27 2.97 -15.26 4.57
N GLY A 28 1.77 -14.92 5.01
CA GLY A 28 0.56 -15.07 4.20
C GLY A 28 0.12 -13.79 3.49
N ALA A 29 1.02 -13.14 2.79
CA ALA A 29 0.69 -11.90 2.08
C ALA A 29 0.28 -12.18 0.64
N THR A 30 -0.75 -11.46 0.18
CA THR A 30 -1.18 -11.43 -1.22
C THR A 30 -0.87 -10.06 -1.79
N ILE A 31 -0.23 -10.03 -2.96
CA ILE A 31 0.21 -8.80 -3.60
C ILE A 31 -0.60 -8.60 -4.87
N ILE A 32 -1.19 -7.42 -5.01
CA ILE A 32 -2.04 -7.05 -6.14
C ILE A 32 -1.46 -5.77 -6.76
N ASP A 33 -1.31 -5.77 -8.09
CA ASP A 33 -0.99 -4.53 -8.80
C ASP A 33 -2.18 -3.59 -8.71
N SER A 34 -1.91 -2.36 -8.35
CA SER A 34 -2.97 -1.37 -8.15
C SER A 34 -2.57 -0.01 -8.71
N THR A 35 -3.55 0.87 -8.81
CA THR A 35 -3.36 2.23 -9.29
C THR A 35 -4.23 3.17 -8.47
N GLY A 36 -3.78 4.39 -8.29
CA GLY A 36 -4.47 5.38 -7.48
C GLY A 36 -5.24 6.38 -8.31
N MET A 37 -6.08 7.16 -7.62
CA MET A 37 -6.92 8.17 -8.26
C MET A 37 -6.08 9.20 -9.02
N ALA A 38 -4.98 9.66 -8.43
CA ALA A 38 -4.13 10.68 -9.06
C ALA A 38 -3.55 10.17 -10.39
N ARG A 39 -3.08 8.92 -10.40
CA ARG A 39 -2.54 8.33 -11.61
C ARG A 39 -3.60 8.17 -12.69
N GLU A 40 -4.79 7.71 -12.33
CA GLU A 40 -5.89 7.54 -13.27
C GLU A 40 -6.32 8.88 -13.88
N LEU A 41 -6.42 9.91 -13.05
CA LEU A 41 -6.75 11.25 -13.53
C LEU A 41 -5.65 11.81 -14.43
N TYR A 42 -4.40 11.58 -14.10
CA TYR A 42 -3.26 12.07 -14.88
C TYR A 42 -3.18 11.38 -16.24
N GLY A 43 -3.44 10.07 -16.30
CA GLY A 43 -3.32 9.28 -17.50
C GLY A 43 -4.52 9.34 -18.43
N ALA A 44 -5.66 9.87 -17.98
CA ALA A 44 -6.87 9.93 -18.78
C ALA A 44 -6.79 11.05 -19.84
N LYS A 45 -7.52 10.88 -20.94
CA LYS A 45 -7.70 11.94 -21.93
C LYS A 45 -8.83 12.84 -21.46
N HIS A 46 -8.55 14.11 -21.33
CA HIS A 46 -9.48 15.11 -20.83
C HIS A 46 -9.79 16.16 -21.88
N ASP A 47 -10.95 16.80 -21.77
CA ASP A 47 -11.24 18.00 -22.53
C ASP A 47 -10.46 19.20 -21.95
N GLU A 48 -10.56 20.37 -22.61
CA GLU A 48 -9.79 21.54 -22.19
C GLU A 48 -10.14 22.02 -20.78
N GLU A 49 -11.41 21.92 -20.39
CA GLU A 49 -11.83 22.30 -19.04
C GLU A 49 -11.22 21.38 -17.97
N GLU A 50 -11.26 20.09 -18.22
CA GLU A 50 -10.66 19.10 -17.31
C GLU A 50 -9.15 19.28 -17.23
N ILE A 51 -8.49 19.51 -18.35
CA ILE A 51 -7.06 19.79 -18.40
C ILE A 51 -6.72 21.03 -17.58
N SER A 52 -7.53 22.07 -17.68
CA SER A 52 -7.35 23.30 -16.93
C SER A 52 -7.49 23.07 -15.41
N PHE A 53 -8.51 22.29 -15.02
CA PHE A 53 -8.73 21.92 -13.63
C PHE A 53 -7.56 21.11 -13.10
N PHE A 54 -7.16 20.05 -13.81
CA PHE A 54 -6.06 19.19 -13.38
C PHE A 54 -4.71 19.89 -13.52
N GLY A 55 -4.59 20.89 -14.39
CA GLY A 55 -3.39 21.72 -14.50
C GLY A 55 -3.07 22.46 -13.20
N SER A 56 -4.09 22.89 -12.47
CA SER A 56 -3.89 23.54 -11.18
C SER A 56 -3.46 22.56 -10.10
N ILE A 57 -3.80 21.29 -10.26
CA ILE A 57 -3.42 20.22 -9.31
C ILE A 57 -2.05 19.65 -9.67
N ARG A 58 -1.64 19.69 -10.93
CA ARG A 58 -0.38 19.10 -11.41
C ARG A 58 0.84 19.54 -10.65
N LYS A 59 0.87 20.75 -10.14
CA LYS A 59 1.99 21.24 -9.34
C LYS A 59 2.19 20.46 -8.04
N TYR A 60 1.14 19.75 -7.59
CA TYR A 60 1.17 18.89 -6.42
C TYR A 60 1.43 17.42 -6.78
N LEU A 61 1.35 17.07 -8.07
CA LEU A 61 1.59 15.72 -8.55
C LEU A 61 3.07 15.55 -8.89
N THR A 62 3.69 14.58 -8.29
CA THR A 62 5.07 14.22 -8.60
C THR A 62 5.09 13.12 -9.66
N ASP A 63 6.27 12.87 -10.23
CA ASP A 63 6.45 11.74 -11.14
C ASP A 63 6.12 10.41 -10.46
N ASP A 64 6.33 10.33 -9.14
CA ASP A 64 6.01 9.13 -8.36
C ASP A 64 4.52 8.83 -8.35
N MET A 65 3.68 9.85 -8.41
CA MET A 65 2.22 9.67 -8.47
C MET A 65 1.73 9.07 -9.78
N ARG A 66 2.58 9.02 -10.80
CA ARG A 66 2.29 8.36 -12.07
C ARG A 66 2.56 6.87 -12.03
N LYS A 67 3.32 6.41 -11.07
CA LYS A 67 3.70 5.00 -10.95
C LYS A 67 2.54 4.18 -10.41
N THR A 68 2.54 2.90 -10.78
CA THR A 68 1.63 1.95 -10.17
C THR A 68 2.02 1.74 -8.71
N SER A 69 1.04 1.34 -7.93
CA SER A 69 1.25 0.94 -6.55
C SER A 69 1.12 -0.59 -6.43
N LYS A 70 1.50 -1.10 -5.27
CA LYS A 70 1.26 -2.50 -4.91
C LYS A 70 0.38 -2.52 -3.67
N THR A 71 -0.70 -3.27 -3.74
CA THR A 71 -1.58 -3.48 -2.59
C THR A 71 -1.25 -4.83 -1.97
N VAL A 72 -0.89 -4.81 -0.70
CA VAL A 72 -0.51 -6.01 0.05
C VAL A 72 -1.61 -6.31 1.06
N LEU A 73 -2.18 -7.50 0.98
CA LEU A 73 -3.22 -7.97 1.88
C LEU A 73 -2.65 -9.09 2.74
N THR A 74 -2.77 -8.97 4.06
CA THR A 74 -2.23 -9.96 4.99
C THR A 74 -3.21 -10.17 6.13
N VAL A 75 -3.62 -11.42 6.33
CA VAL A 75 -4.42 -11.79 7.50
C VAL A 75 -3.47 -12.06 8.66
N ILE A 76 -3.62 -11.32 9.74
CA ILE A 76 -2.73 -11.40 10.92
C ILE A 76 -3.54 -11.59 12.18
N ARG A 77 -2.87 -12.08 13.24
CA ARG A 77 -3.42 -12.04 14.59
C ARG A 77 -3.37 -10.60 15.12
N GLU A 78 -4.21 -10.29 16.07
CA GLU A 78 -4.21 -8.97 16.69
C GLU A 78 -2.86 -8.62 17.32
N ASP A 79 -2.18 -9.64 17.92
CA ASP A 79 -0.88 -9.43 18.55
C ASP A 79 0.25 -9.19 17.57
N GLN A 80 0.03 -9.40 16.27
CA GLN A 80 1.03 -9.12 15.23
C GLN A 80 0.92 -7.71 14.65
N LEU A 81 -0.13 -6.98 14.98
CA LEU A 81 -0.38 -5.68 14.34
C LEU A 81 0.77 -4.69 14.60
N ASP A 82 1.18 -4.54 15.86
CA ASP A 82 2.26 -3.60 16.19
C ASP A 82 3.56 -3.99 15.50
N THR A 83 3.83 -5.29 15.37
CA THR A 83 5.03 -5.79 14.71
C THR A 83 5.01 -5.45 13.22
N ILE A 84 3.90 -5.72 12.52
CA ILE A 84 3.83 -5.49 11.08
C ILE A 84 3.88 -4.00 10.75
N VAL A 85 3.26 -3.16 11.58
CA VAL A 85 3.31 -1.70 11.43
C VAL A 85 4.75 -1.20 11.58
N ARG A 86 5.43 -1.64 12.63
CA ARG A 86 6.80 -1.23 12.90
C ARG A 86 7.74 -1.64 11.76
N ILE A 87 7.65 -2.88 11.30
CA ILE A 87 8.48 -3.38 10.19
C ILE A 87 8.21 -2.56 8.93
N THR A 88 6.95 -2.28 8.65
CA THR A 88 6.57 -1.52 7.45
C THR A 88 7.17 -0.12 7.49
N GLU A 89 7.08 0.56 8.64
CA GLU A 89 7.66 1.89 8.77
C GLU A 89 9.20 1.88 8.70
N GLU A 90 9.84 0.86 9.26
CA GLU A 90 11.30 0.72 9.21
C GLU A 90 11.81 0.54 7.78
N ILE A 91 11.12 -0.26 6.98
CA ILE A 91 11.55 -0.59 5.61
C ILE A 91 11.13 0.50 4.61
N VAL A 92 9.89 0.96 4.70
CA VAL A 92 9.30 1.85 3.70
C VAL A 92 9.53 3.32 4.02
N GLY A 93 9.49 3.68 5.30
CA GLY A 93 9.69 5.04 5.74
C GLY A 93 8.46 5.65 6.39
N ASP A 94 8.48 6.96 6.54
CA ASP A 94 7.47 7.72 7.26
C ASP A 94 6.22 7.91 6.40
N PHE A 95 5.10 7.35 6.82
CA PHE A 95 3.83 7.41 6.11
C PHE A 95 3.15 8.77 6.18
N SER A 96 3.67 9.70 6.99
CA SER A 96 3.19 11.08 6.95
C SER A 96 3.77 11.87 5.77
N GLN A 97 4.78 11.32 5.10
CA GLN A 97 5.37 11.94 3.93
C GLN A 97 4.59 11.59 2.66
N PRO A 98 4.59 12.48 1.64
CA PRO A 98 3.92 12.17 0.38
C PRO A 98 4.58 10.99 -0.36
N ASP A 99 3.80 10.30 -1.16
CA ASP A 99 4.25 9.23 -2.08
C ASP A 99 4.83 7.99 -1.39
N VAL A 100 4.58 7.80 -0.12
CA VAL A 100 5.00 6.60 0.61
C VAL A 100 3.95 5.51 0.47
N GLY A 101 2.72 5.81 0.84
CA GLY A 101 1.61 4.87 0.80
C GLY A 101 0.65 5.10 1.96
N ILE A 102 -0.23 4.13 2.14
CA ILE A 102 -1.18 4.13 3.24
C ILE A 102 -1.30 2.71 3.78
N MET A 103 -1.41 2.58 5.09
CA MET A 103 -1.68 1.28 5.71
C MET A 103 -2.80 1.42 6.72
N PHE A 104 -3.59 0.37 6.82
CA PHE A 104 -4.71 0.32 7.76
C PHE A 104 -5.06 -1.14 8.04
N SER A 105 -5.90 -1.35 9.04
CA SER A 105 -6.36 -2.70 9.37
C SER A 105 -7.87 -2.70 9.60
N LEU A 106 -8.46 -3.88 9.36
CA LEU A 106 -9.88 -4.14 9.54
C LEU A 106 -10.05 -5.39 10.39
N PRO A 107 -11.08 -5.46 11.24
CA PRO A 107 -11.39 -6.71 11.90
C PRO A 107 -11.94 -7.73 10.90
N ILE A 108 -11.64 -9.00 11.14
CA ILE A 108 -12.13 -10.12 10.33
C ILE A 108 -13.01 -10.98 11.22
N ASP A 109 -14.25 -11.20 10.81
CA ASP A 109 -15.18 -12.05 11.54
C ASP A 109 -14.88 -13.53 11.35
N PHE A 110 -14.39 -13.91 10.17
CA PHE A 110 -14.13 -15.31 9.84
C PHE A 110 -12.99 -15.40 8.83
N ALA A 111 -12.09 -16.35 9.06
CA ALA A 111 -11.04 -16.68 8.12
C ALA A 111 -10.71 -18.18 8.22
N ARG A 112 -10.51 -18.79 7.07
CA ARG A 112 -10.10 -20.20 6.98
C ARG A 112 -9.14 -20.37 5.82
N GLY A 113 -8.01 -20.99 6.08
CA GLY A 113 -7.01 -21.25 5.06
C GLY A 113 -5.71 -21.75 5.66
N LYS A 114 -4.96 -22.53 4.89
CA LYS A 114 -3.71 -23.12 5.36
C LYS A 114 -2.61 -22.08 5.55
N GLY A 115 -2.63 -21.01 4.77
CA GLY A 115 -1.59 -19.98 4.80
C GLY A 115 -1.82 -18.87 5.82
N LEU A 116 -2.79 -19.01 6.74
CA LEU A 116 -3.05 -18.00 7.75
C LEU A 116 -1.94 -17.91 8.78
N ASN A 117 -1.63 -16.71 9.23
CA ASN A 117 -0.63 -16.43 10.26
C ASN A 117 -1.23 -16.75 11.64
N LYS A 118 -0.88 -17.89 12.19
CA LYS A 118 -1.38 -18.37 13.48
C LYS A 118 -0.31 -18.29 14.55
#